data_1bac826a2db3d5a8aae9ef5f4745ffc9
#
_entry.id   1bac826a2db3d5a8aae9ef5f4745ffc9
#
_cell.length_a   1.000
_cell.length_b   1.000
_cell.length_c   1.000
_cell.angle_alpha   90.00
_cell.angle_beta   90.00
_cell.angle_gamma   90.00
#
_symmetry.space_group_name_H-M   'P 1'
#
loop_
_entity.id
_entity.type
_entity.pdbx_description
1 polymer ?
#
loop_
_entity_poly.entity_id
_entity_poly.type
_entity_poly.pdbx_seq_one_letter_code
_entity_poly.pdbx_strand_id
1 'polypeptide(L)'
;LDAECTFESVAKTWIEENKAHWSPNYLRQIEQRFAADAYPRIGSLPIRSVTPAHIKDVLKRVERRGSPASAKLLRTWIGGVFRYAAGELLADNDPTWPLRNTIKAPKTQHIAHLSAKEIPAFLKALDNVQAEFVTKAAVKMLWLTIVRTVELRGAEWSEFDLEAGVWTVPA
;
A
#
# COMPACT_ATOMS: atom_id res chain seq x y z
N LEU A 1 33.66 11.34 -3.67
CA LEU A 1 32.47 11.37 -2.75
C LEU A 1 31.15 11.26 -3.50
N ASP A 2 31.02 11.83 -4.72
CA ASP A 2 29.72 11.84 -5.45
C ASP A 2 29.37 10.51 -6.12
N ALA A 3 30.31 9.63 -6.41
CA ALA A 3 30.05 8.34 -7.06
C ALA A 3 29.46 7.27 -6.12
N GLU A 4 29.57 7.46 -4.80
CA GLU A 4 29.06 6.51 -3.79
C GLU A 4 27.63 6.86 -3.30
N CYS A 5 27.17 8.10 -3.47
CA CYS A 5 25.85 8.54 -3.04
C CYS A 5 24.83 8.50 -4.18
N THR A 6 24.55 7.31 -4.70
CA THR A 6 23.50 7.14 -5.72
C THR A 6 22.10 7.12 -5.10
N PHE A 7 21.07 7.40 -5.91
CA PHE A 7 19.68 7.27 -5.43
C PHE A 7 19.40 5.88 -4.84
N GLU A 8 19.90 4.82 -5.47
CA GLU A 8 19.68 3.45 -4.99
C GLU A 8 20.37 3.18 -3.65
N SER A 9 21.62 3.64 -3.47
CA SER A 9 22.33 3.45 -2.19
C SER A 9 21.62 4.17 -1.06
N VAL A 10 21.21 5.42 -1.27
CA VAL A 10 20.47 6.22 -0.27
C VAL A 10 19.08 5.63 0.01
N ALA A 11 18.39 5.16 -1.03
CA ALA A 11 17.08 4.52 -0.86
C ALA A 11 17.17 3.23 -0.03
N LYS A 12 18.22 2.43 -0.22
CA LYS A 12 18.47 1.22 0.61
C LYS A 12 18.72 1.57 2.07
N THR A 13 19.51 2.60 2.35
CA THR A 13 19.74 3.07 3.71
C THR A 13 18.43 3.57 4.34
N TRP A 14 17.67 4.39 3.63
CA TRP A 14 16.37 4.86 4.09
C TRP A 14 15.40 3.72 4.40
N ILE A 15 15.36 2.68 3.57
CA ILE A 15 14.53 1.48 3.81
C ILE A 15 15.00 0.78 5.08
N GLU A 16 16.30 0.57 5.24
CA GLU A 16 16.88 -0.13 6.38
C GLU A 16 16.54 0.54 7.71
N GLU A 17 16.65 1.87 7.77
CA GLU A 17 16.35 2.65 8.98
C GLU A 17 14.85 2.66 9.33
N ASN A 18 13.98 2.55 8.33
CA ASN A 18 12.54 2.63 8.55
C ASN A 18 11.84 1.27 8.64
N LYS A 19 12.46 0.17 8.22
CA LYS A 19 11.84 -1.15 8.12
C LYS A 19 11.20 -1.66 9.41
N ALA A 20 11.76 -1.30 10.57
CA ALA A 20 11.22 -1.69 11.88
C ALA A 20 9.84 -1.07 12.18
N HIS A 21 9.50 0.04 11.51
CA HIS A 21 8.24 0.75 11.68
C HIS A 21 7.18 0.37 10.64
N TRP A 22 7.53 -0.50 9.67
CA TRP A 22 6.65 -0.87 8.58
C TRP A 22 6.18 -2.32 8.68
N SER A 23 4.96 -2.56 8.24
CA SER A 23 4.51 -3.93 8.07
C SER A 23 5.33 -4.66 6.99
N PRO A 24 5.54 -5.98 7.10
CA PRO A 24 6.28 -6.75 6.10
C PRO A 24 5.72 -6.61 4.67
N ASN A 25 4.40 -6.47 4.56
CA ASN A 25 3.75 -6.29 3.26
C ASN A 25 4.03 -4.89 2.66
N TYR A 26 4.04 -3.85 3.50
CA TYR A 26 4.36 -2.49 3.06
C TYR A 26 5.82 -2.36 2.61
N LEU A 27 6.75 -2.94 3.38
CA LEU A 27 8.16 -3.02 3.02
C LEU A 27 8.35 -3.70 1.66
N ARG A 28 7.76 -4.88 1.48
CA ARG A 28 7.82 -5.62 0.21
C ARG A 28 7.29 -4.79 -0.97
N GLN A 29 6.23 -4.03 -0.79
CA GLN A 29 5.71 -3.16 -1.84
C GLN A 29 6.69 -2.07 -2.25
N ILE A 30 7.37 -1.43 -1.28
CA ILE A 30 8.39 -0.42 -1.56
C ILE A 30 9.53 -1.02 -2.36
N GLU A 31 10.11 -2.12 -1.86
CA GLU A 31 11.24 -2.81 -2.50
C GLU A 31 10.92 -3.24 -3.94
N GLN A 32 9.78 -3.90 -4.13
CA GLN A 32 9.34 -4.34 -5.47
C GLN A 32 9.15 -3.18 -6.42
N ARG A 33 8.57 -2.06 -5.97
CA ARG A 33 8.34 -0.90 -6.83
C ARG A 33 9.64 -0.16 -7.13
N PHE A 34 10.53 -0.04 -6.16
CA PHE A 34 11.83 0.57 -6.41
C PHE A 34 12.63 -0.28 -7.41
N ALA A 35 12.71 -1.59 -7.23
CA ALA A 35 13.41 -2.49 -8.13
C ALA A 35 12.83 -2.48 -9.56
N ALA A 36 11.51 -2.49 -9.68
CA ALA A 36 10.85 -2.54 -10.99
C ALA A 36 10.81 -1.20 -11.73
N ASP A 37 10.66 -0.09 -11.01
CA ASP A 37 10.28 1.19 -11.62
C ASP A 37 11.32 2.30 -11.44
N ALA A 38 11.93 2.43 -10.25
CA ALA A 38 12.83 3.54 -9.94
C ALA A 38 14.30 3.21 -10.24
N TYR A 39 14.83 2.12 -9.69
CA TYR A 39 16.25 1.79 -9.81
C TYR A 39 16.73 1.65 -11.26
N PRO A 40 15.99 1.05 -12.20
CA PRO A 40 16.45 0.95 -13.59
C PRO A 40 16.58 2.30 -14.30
N ARG A 41 16.11 3.39 -13.70
CA ARG A 41 16.07 4.72 -14.32
C ARG A 41 16.88 5.77 -13.61
N ILE A 42 16.77 5.79 -12.28
CA ILE A 42 17.41 6.81 -11.45
C ILE A 42 18.34 6.19 -10.39
N GLY A 43 18.38 4.85 -10.28
CA GLY A 43 19.14 4.18 -9.23
C GLY A 43 20.62 4.49 -9.23
N SER A 44 21.25 4.47 -10.42
CA SER A 44 22.67 4.73 -10.59
C SER A 44 23.05 6.22 -10.62
N LEU A 45 22.06 7.12 -10.65
CA LEU A 45 22.35 8.55 -10.67
C LEU A 45 22.78 9.02 -9.27
N PRO A 46 23.80 9.90 -9.17
CA PRO A 46 24.08 10.61 -7.93
C PRO A 46 22.80 11.31 -7.45
N ILE A 47 22.48 11.19 -6.15
CA ILE A 47 21.20 11.66 -5.65
C ILE A 47 20.97 13.16 -5.90
N ARG A 48 22.01 13.97 -5.81
CA ARG A 48 21.97 15.41 -6.14
C ARG A 48 21.68 15.71 -7.61
N SER A 49 21.97 14.76 -8.50
CA SER A 49 21.77 14.91 -9.95
C SER A 49 20.36 14.49 -10.39
N VAL A 50 19.56 13.90 -9.51
CA VAL A 50 18.19 13.49 -9.84
C VAL A 50 17.27 14.71 -9.89
N THR A 51 16.72 14.97 -11.05
CA THR A 51 15.84 16.12 -11.32
C THR A 51 14.36 15.74 -11.30
N PRO A 52 13.45 16.72 -11.16
CA PRO A 52 12.02 16.48 -11.35
C PRO A 52 11.66 15.83 -12.68
N ALA A 53 12.43 16.11 -13.74
CA ALA A 53 12.21 15.53 -15.07
C ALA A 53 12.48 14.00 -15.07
N HIS A 54 13.54 13.55 -14.43
CA HIS A 54 13.87 12.13 -14.27
C HIS A 54 12.75 11.40 -13.54
N ILE A 55 12.30 11.95 -12.42
CA ILE A 55 11.22 11.35 -11.62
C ILE A 55 9.91 11.33 -12.41
N LYS A 56 9.57 12.42 -13.11
CA LYS A 56 8.38 12.49 -13.96
C LYS A 56 8.35 11.40 -15.02
N ASP A 57 9.48 11.07 -15.66
CA ASP A 57 9.56 9.98 -16.63
C ASP A 57 9.25 8.63 -15.97
N VAL A 58 9.86 8.34 -14.82
CA VAL A 58 9.56 7.15 -14.01
C VAL A 58 8.06 7.03 -13.73
N LEU A 59 7.47 8.07 -13.18
CA LEU A 59 6.05 8.09 -12.79
C LEU A 59 5.11 7.93 -13.99
N LYS A 60 5.41 8.58 -15.11
CA LYS A 60 4.64 8.47 -16.34
C LYS A 60 4.64 7.06 -16.95
N ARG A 61 5.73 6.32 -16.81
CA ARG A 61 5.79 4.92 -17.24
C ARG A 61 4.86 4.04 -16.42
N VAL A 62 4.83 4.24 -15.10
CA VAL A 62 3.90 3.52 -14.21
C VAL A 62 2.45 3.88 -14.53
N GLU A 63 2.17 5.16 -14.78
CA GLU A 63 0.85 5.65 -15.17
C GLU A 63 0.37 5.01 -16.48
N ARG A 64 1.23 4.96 -17.52
CA ARG A 64 0.93 4.37 -18.83
C ARG A 64 0.62 2.86 -18.76
N ARG A 65 1.15 2.15 -17.76
CA ARG A 65 0.79 0.73 -17.50
C ARG A 65 -0.58 0.57 -16.84
N GLY A 66 -1.37 1.64 -16.71
CA GLY A 66 -2.70 1.61 -16.12
C GLY A 66 -2.73 1.66 -14.58
N SER A 67 -1.62 2.07 -13.95
CA SER A 67 -1.51 2.08 -12.49
C SER A 67 -1.23 3.48 -11.91
N PRO A 68 -2.11 4.48 -12.09
CA PRO A 68 -1.88 5.83 -11.59
C PRO A 68 -1.82 5.91 -10.06
N ALA A 69 -2.54 5.05 -9.34
CA ALA A 69 -2.44 4.95 -7.88
C ALA A 69 -1.03 4.50 -7.45
N SER A 70 -0.46 3.51 -8.13
CA SER A 70 0.92 3.05 -7.89
C SER A 70 1.95 4.13 -8.20
N ALA A 71 1.75 4.92 -9.25
CA ALA A 71 2.62 6.05 -9.56
C ALA A 71 2.59 7.12 -8.44
N LYS A 72 1.43 7.38 -7.85
CA LYS A 72 1.32 8.28 -6.68
C LYS A 72 2.08 7.76 -5.47
N LEU A 73 1.92 6.46 -5.15
CA LEU A 73 2.66 5.83 -4.06
C LEU A 73 4.17 5.90 -4.30
N LEU A 74 4.61 5.53 -5.51
CA LEU A 74 6.03 5.58 -5.88
C LEU A 74 6.59 7.00 -5.72
N ARG A 75 5.86 8.05 -6.14
CA ARG A 75 6.26 9.44 -5.91
C ARG A 75 6.42 9.74 -4.42
N THR A 76 5.50 9.26 -3.58
CA THR A 76 5.54 9.49 -2.13
C THR A 76 6.79 8.85 -1.52
N TRP A 77 7.14 7.64 -1.92
CA TRP A 77 8.32 6.93 -1.43
C TRP A 77 9.62 7.56 -1.94
N ILE A 78 9.70 7.93 -3.23
CA ILE A 78 10.85 8.69 -3.75
C ILE A 78 11.03 10.00 -2.96
N GLY A 79 9.95 10.73 -2.70
CA GLY A 79 10.00 11.92 -1.85
C GLY A 79 10.44 11.63 -0.41
N GLY A 80 10.09 10.45 0.13
CA GLY A 80 10.60 9.98 1.42
C GLY A 80 12.13 9.86 1.43
N VAL A 81 12.69 9.22 0.40
CA VAL A 81 14.15 9.08 0.22
C VAL A 81 14.82 10.45 0.12
N PHE A 82 14.25 11.39 -0.64
CA PHE A 82 14.86 12.73 -0.78
C PHE A 82 14.77 13.57 0.50
N ARG A 83 13.70 13.44 1.27
CA ARG A 83 13.60 14.11 2.58
C ARG A 83 14.60 13.55 3.58
N TYR A 84 14.79 12.24 3.58
CA TYR A 84 15.85 11.59 4.34
C TYR A 84 17.22 12.11 3.90
N ALA A 85 17.51 12.07 2.60
CA ALA A 85 18.76 12.55 2.03
C ALA A 85 19.04 14.03 2.36
N ALA A 86 18.01 14.87 2.37
CA ALA A 86 18.15 16.27 2.77
C ALA A 86 18.47 16.42 4.26
N GLY A 87 17.88 15.58 5.12
CA GLY A 87 18.22 15.53 6.55
C GLY A 87 19.68 15.12 6.81
N GLU A 88 20.20 14.20 6.00
CA GLU A 88 21.58 13.73 6.02
C GLU A 88 22.57 14.63 5.22
N LEU A 89 22.10 15.76 4.71
CA LEU A 89 22.89 16.70 3.89
C LEU A 89 23.43 16.07 2.58
N LEU A 90 22.82 14.98 2.12
CA LEU A 90 23.16 14.28 0.87
C LEU A 90 22.42 14.87 -0.33
N ALA A 91 21.33 15.62 -0.11
CA ALA A 91 20.56 16.31 -1.15
C ALA A 91 20.14 17.69 -0.65
N ASP A 92 19.89 18.63 -1.57
CA ASP A 92 19.56 20.00 -1.23
C ASP A 92 18.04 20.22 -1.06
N ASN A 93 17.21 19.38 -1.69
CA ASN A 93 15.75 19.50 -1.65
C ASN A 93 15.05 18.20 -2.09
N ASP A 94 13.71 18.21 -2.03
CA ASP A 94 12.85 17.11 -2.55
C ASP A 94 12.34 17.46 -3.97
N PRO A 95 12.93 16.87 -5.03
CA PRO A 95 12.52 17.12 -6.41
C PRO A 95 11.14 16.54 -6.77
N THR A 96 10.50 15.79 -5.87
CA THR A 96 9.13 15.28 -6.09
C THR A 96 8.06 16.34 -5.80
N TRP A 97 8.41 17.42 -5.09
CA TRP A 97 7.46 18.46 -4.70
C TRP A 97 6.69 19.06 -5.88
N PRO A 98 7.33 19.50 -7.00
CA PRO A 98 6.62 20.05 -8.14
C PRO A 98 5.69 19.05 -8.83
N LEU A 99 5.88 17.74 -8.56
CA LEU A 99 5.15 16.65 -9.21
C LEU A 99 3.87 16.23 -8.47
N ARG A 100 3.50 16.90 -7.37
CA ARG A 100 2.35 16.51 -6.51
C ARG A 100 1.04 16.36 -7.28
N ASN A 101 0.79 17.23 -8.26
CA ASN A 101 -0.47 17.27 -9.01
C ASN A 101 -0.33 16.79 -10.45
N THR A 102 0.83 16.24 -10.84
CA THR A 102 1.07 15.82 -12.24
C THR A 102 0.41 14.52 -12.60
N ILE A 103 0.14 13.66 -11.59
CA ILE A 103 -0.57 12.39 -11.78
C ILE A 103 -1.99 12.57 -11.29
N LYS A 104 -2.93 12.51 -12.21
CA LYS A 104 -4.35 12.54 -11.86
C LYS A 104 -4.75 11.19 -11.24
N ALA A 105 -5.36 11.22 -10.06
CA ALA A 105 -5.98 10.02 -9.52
C ALA A 105 -7.12 9.59 -10.46
N PRO A 106 -7.31 8.28 -10.70
CA PRO A 106 -8.54 7.82 -11.32
C PRO A 106 -9.72 8.30 -10.47
N LYS A 107 -10.84 8.60 -11.11
CA LYS A 107 -12.06 8.88 -10.35
C LYS A 107 -12.37 7.67 -9.50
N THR A 108 -12.50 7.89 -8.19
CA THR A 108 -12.91 6.82 -7.27
C THR A 108 -14.31 6.36 -7.68
N GLN A 109 -14.42 5.15 -8.19
CA GLN A 109 -15.71 4.49 -8.31
C GLN A 109 -15.99 3.83 -6.97
N HIS A 110 -17.12 4.17 -6.36
CA HIS A 110 -17.57 3.47 -5.18
C HIS A 110 -17.82 2.00 -5.54
N ILE A 111 -17.30 1.10 -4.72
CA ILE A 111 -17.60 -0.33 -4.84
C ILE A 111 -19.11 -0.47 -4.65
N ALA A 112 -19.76 -1.29 -5.49
CA ALA A 112 -21.16 -1.61 -5.35
C ALA A 112 -21.41 -2.17 -3.93
N HIS A 113 -22.45 -1.68 -3.28
CA HIS A 113 -22.87 -2.14 -1.97
C HIS A 113 -24.31 -2.59 -2.03
N LEU A 114 -24.68 -3.53 -1.18
CA LEU A 114 -26.06 -3.97 -1.06
C LEU A 114 -26.91 -2.89 -0.37
N SER A 115 -28.02 -2.56 -0.96
CA SER A 115 -29.07 -1.78 -0.27
C SER A 115 -29.75 -2.61 0.82
N ALA A 116 -30.39 -1.95 1.78
CA ALA A 116 -31.14 -2.65 2.84
C ALA A 116 -32.19 -3.62 2.29
N LYS A 117 -32.76 -3.32 1.11
CA LYS A 117 -33.76 -4.18 0.46
C LYS A 117 -33.16 -5.46 -0.16
N GLU A 118 -31.89 -5.45 -0.53
CA GLU A 118 -31.19 -6.58 -1.15
C GLU A 118 -30.58 -7.53 -0.11
N ILE A 119 -30.39 -7.08 1.12
CA ILE A 119 -29.80 -7.87 2.20
C ILE A 119 -30.52 -9.21 2.45
N PRO A 120 -31.85 -9.26 2.60
CA PRO A 120 -32.54 -10.53 2.82
C PRO A 120 -32.36 -11.53 1.69
N ALA A 121 -32.37 -11.06 0.42
CA ALA A 121 -32.15 -11.90 -0.75
C ALA A 121 -30.70 -12.44 -0.77
N PHE A 122 -29.73 -11.61 -0.43
CA PHE A 122 -28.33 -12.03 -0.30
C PHE A 122 -28.15 -13.12 0.76
N LEU A 123 -28.68 -12.94 1.94
CA LEU A 123 -28.56 -13.92 3.04
C LEU A 123 -29.20 -15.26 2.66
N LYS A 124 -30.38 -15.23 2.02
CA LYS A 124 -31.03 -16.43 1.49
C LYS A 124 -30.20 -17.11 0.41
N ALA A 125 -29.60 -16.35 -0.50
CA ALA A 125 -28.72 -16.88 -1.53
C ALA A 125 -27.46 -17.52 -0.91
N LEU A 126 -26.89 -16.93 0.13
CA LEU A 126 -25.75 -17.46 0.86
C LEU A 126 -26.03 -18.83 1.48
N ASP A 127 -27.24 -19.08 1.98
CA ASP A 127 -27.65 -20.37 2.53
C ASP A 127 -27.67 -21.46 1.44
N ASN A 128 -28.05 -21.09 0.22
CA ASN A 128 -28.24 -22.02 -0.91
C ASN A 128 -27.00 -22.19 -1.81
N VAL A 129 -25.96 -21.35 -1.64
CA VAL A 129 -24.76 -21.45 -2.47
C VAL A 129 -24.02 -22.77 -2.22
N GLN A 130 -23.45 -23.34 -3.29
CA GLN A 130 -22.58 -24.51 -3.20
C GLN A 130 -21.19 -24.07 -2.71
N ALA A 131 -21.00 -24.06 -1.39
CA ALA A 131 -19.75 -23.70 -0.74
C ALA A 131 -19.58 -24.50 0.56
N GLU A 132 -18.34 -24.65 0.99
CA GLU A 132 -17.98 -25.25 2.27
C GLU A 132 -18.68 -24.57 3.44
N PHE A 133 -19.09 -25.35 4.44
CA PHE A 133 -19.79 -24.84 5.63
C PHE A 133 -19.00 -23.68 6.29
N VAL A 134 -17.66 -23.86 6.44
CA VAL A 134 -16.78 -22.85 7.05
C VAL A 134 -16.81 -21.53 6.27
N THR A 135 -16.83 -21.59 4.95
CA THR A 135 -16.92 -20.39 4.09
C THR A 135 -18.24 -19.66 4.30
N LYS A 136 -19.35 -20.38 4.35
CA LYS A 136 -20.68 -19.78 4.61
C LYS A 136 -20.74 -19.16 5.99
N ALA A 137 -20.25 -19.87 7.02
CA ALA A 137 -20.19 -19.38 8.39
C ALA A 137 -19.33 -18.11 8.49
N ALA A 138 -18.16 -18.09 7.85
CA ALA A 138 -17.28 -16.94 7.82
C ALA A 138 -17.93 -15.71 7.16
N VAL A 139 -18.63 -15.87 6.02
CA VAL A 139 -19.36 -14.77 5.39
C VAL A 139 -20.50 -14.26 6.29
N LYS A 140 -21.24 -15.16 6.95
CA LYS A 140 -22.27 -14.75 7.93
C LYS A 140 -21.67 -13.99 9.10
N MET A 141 -20.54 -14.47 9.63
CA MET A 141 -19.85 -13.81 10.73
C MET A 141 -19.39 -12.40 10.35
N LEU A 142 -18.76 -12.23 9.17
CA LEU A 142 -18.38 -10.92 8.64
C LEU A 142 -19.58 -9.98 8.52
N TRP A 143 -20.71 -10.52 8.09
CA TRP A 143 -21.94 -9.76 7.94
C TRP A 143 -22.52 -9.30 9.30
N LEU A 144 -22.47 -10.15 10.32
CA LEU A 144 -23.02 -9.86 11.65
C LEU A 144 -22.11 -8.96 12.48
N THR A 145 -20.79 -9.07 12.32
CA THR A 145 -19.82 -8.38 13.18
C THR A 145 -19.13 -7.19 12.52
N ILE A 146 -19.16 -7.12 11.18
CA ILE A 146 -18.50 -6.06 10.38
C ILE A 146 -16.98 -5.97 10.66
N VAL A 147 -16.37 -7.03 11.13
CA VAL A 147 -14.90 -7.13 11.31
C VAL A 147 -14.20 -7.24 9.97
N ARG A 148 -12.89 -6.97 9.93
CA ARG A 148 -12.11 -7.16 8.72
C ARG A 148 -11.90 -8.65 8.44
N THR A 149 -11.80 -9.01 7.17
CA THR A 149 -11.56 -10.41 6.75
C THR A 149 -10.28 -11.00 7.35
N VAL A 150 -9.26 -10.18 7.60
CA VAL A 150 -8.01 -10.60 8.24
C VAL A 150 -8.24 -10.95 9.70
N GLU A 151 -9.01 -10.17 10.41
CA GLU A 151 -9.38 -10.40 11.82
C GLU A 151 -10.16 -11.71 11.96
N LEU A 152 -11.18 -11.92 11.12
CA LEU A 152 -11.92 -13.19 11.13
C LEU A 152 -11.07 -14.41 10.81
N ARG A 153 -10.17 -14.31 9.83
CA ARG A 153 -9.29 -15.43 9.42
C ARG A 153 -8.21 -15.76 10.44
N GLY A 154 -7.81 -14.79 11.25
CA GLY A 154 -6.85 -14.93 12.33
C GLY A 154 -7.48 -15.19 13.70
N ALA A 155 -8.81 -15.22 13.79
CA ALA A 155 -9.52 -15.36 15.06
C ALA A 155 -9.20 -16.69 15.76
N GLU A 156 -8.95 -16.61 17.05
CA GLU A 156 -8.73 -17.76 17.93
C GLU A 156 -9.92 -17.93 18.91
N TRP A 157 -10.18 -19.17 19.32
CA TRP A 157 -11.28 -19.44 20.25
C TRP A 157 -11.13 -18.72 21.59
N SER A 158 -9.92 -18.40 21.99
CA SER A 158 -9.62 -17.61 23.19
C SER A 158 -10.18 -16.18 23.17
N GLU A 159 -10.51 -15.65 21.98
CA GLU A 159 -11.08 -14.32 21.79
C GLU A 159 -12.61 -14.26 22.02
N PHE A 160 -13.26 -15.44 22.10
CA PHE A 160 -14.73 -15.55 22.21
C PHE A 160 -15.17 -15.91 23.61
N ASP A 161 -15.95 -15.02 24.22
CA ASP A 161 -16.76 -15.34 25.41
C ASP A 161 -18.16 -15.75 24.93
N LEU A 162 -18.39 -17.07 24.88
CA LEU A 162 -19.67 -17.61 24.40
C LEU A 162 -20.81 -17.42 25.40
N GLU A 163 -20.50 -17.27 26.69
CA GLU A 163 -21.51 -17.04 27.74
C GLU A 163 -22.01 -15.58 27.70
N ALA A 164 -21.08 -14.66 27.57
CA ALA A 164 -21.41 -13.23 27.41
C ALA A 164 -21.82 -12.86 25.96
N GLY A 165 -21.59 -13.75 24.97
CA GLY A 165 -21.84 -13.43 23.55
C GLY A 165 -20.91 -12.35 22.99
N VAL A 166 -19.68 -12.27 23.49
CA VAL A 166 -18.71 -11.22 23.14
C VAL A 166 -17.53 -11.82 22.41
N TRP A 167 -17.12 -11.18 21.33
CA TRP A 167 -15.85 -11.42 20.64
C TRP A 167 -14.94 -10.21 20.79
N THR A 168 -13.76 -10.41 21.40
CA THR A 168 -12.75 -9.38 21.61
C THR A 168 -11.64 -9.55 20.57
N VAL A 169 -11.61 -8.68 19.57
CA VAL A 169 -10.57 -8.69 18.52
C VAL A 169 -9.31 -8.02 19.08
N PRO A 170 -8.15 -8.70 19.07
CA PRO A 170 -6.89 -8.12 19.52
C PRO A 170 -6.48 -6.92 18.63
N ALA A 171 -5.73 -5.96 19.21
CA ALA A 171 -5.24 -4.78 18.52
C ALA A 171 -4.06 -5.08 17.56
#